data_357ed3dcf2c6c5f7aae865d5e740db97
#
_entry.id   357ed3dcf2c6c5f7aae865d5e740db97
#
_cell.length_a   1.000
_cell.length_b   1.000
_cell.length_c   1.000
_cell.angle_alpha   90.00
_cell.angle_beta   90.00
_cell.angle_gamma   90.00
#
_symmetry.space_group_name_H-M   'P 1'
#
loop_
_entity.id
_entity.type
_entity.pdbx_description
1 polymer ?
#
loop_
_entity_poly.entity_id
_entity_poly.type
_entity_poly.pdbx_seq_one_letter_code
_entity_poly.pdbx_strand_id
1 'polypeptide(L)'
;MLFRSLDSLKCDVVCHNYDIIKIIPFEPLGFDSAVKFALEREKKSQVYSHWADVPPEKMKDLMPLCEYESSNFIVEEHSIEIPASSDQVFKLVTQIGGEQGWLTGNILWRVRGWIDRFFGGVGLQRGRRDPAHLRVGDSLDFWRVEKLEPNKELLLRAELISPGLSWVQFQLVPDSN
;
A
#
# COMPACT_ATOMS: atom_id res chain seq x y z
N MET A 1 -25.73 -0.71 9.21
CA MET A 1 -24.95 -1.87 9.68
C MET A 1 -23.97 -1.56 10.83
N LEU A 2 -23.96 -0.34 11.35
CA LEU A 2 -23.04 0.14 12.40
C LEU A 2 -23.46 -0.25 13.84
N PHE A 3 -24.67 -0.74 14.05
CA PHE A 3 -25.20 -0.97 15.42
C PHE A 3 -24.91 -2.36 16.01
N ARG A 4 -24.50 -3.34 15.20
CA ARG A 4 -24.17 -4.69 15.72
C ARG A 4 -22.83 -4.75 16.47
N SER A 5 -21.88 -3.86 16.17
CA SER A 5 -20.59 -3.81 16.88
C SER A 5 -20.72 -3.30 18.33
N LEU A 6 -21.71 -2.45 18.61
CA LEU A 6 -21.90 -1.89 19.95
C LEU A 6 -22.59 -2.87 20.91
N ASP A 7 -23.39 -3.80 20.40
CA ASP A 7 -24.05 -4.81 21.22
C ASP A 7 -23.06 -5.84 21.78
N SER A 8 -21.95 -6.10 21.08
CA SER A 8 -20.90 -6.98 21.60
C SER A 8 -20.14 -6.38 22.80
N LEU A 9 -20.16 -5.06 22.97
CA LEU A 9 -19.54 -4.39 24.12
C LEU A 9 -20.39 -4.49 25.41
N LYS A 10 -21.64 -4.95 25.30
CA LYS A 10 -22.54 -5.15 26.44
C LYS A 10 -22.35 -6.50 27.11
N CYS A 11 -21.63 -7.40 26.47
CA CYS A 11 -21.37 -8.74 26.99
C CYS A 11 -19.91 -8.82 27.45
N ASP A 12 -19.69 -9.40 28.62
CA ASP A 12 -18.35 -9.73 29.08
C ASP A 12 -17.77 -10.81 28.15
N VAL A 13 -16.86 -10.39 27.27
CA VAL A 13 -16.13 -11.32 26.40
C VAL A 13 -14.88 -11.79 27.17
N VAL A 14 -15.08 -12.70 28.07
CA VAL A 14 -14.00 -13.31 28.85
C VAL A 14 -13.77 -14.73 28.39
N CYS A 15 -12.54 -15.05 28.04
CA CYS A 15 -12.15 -16.41 27.72
C CYS A 15 -11.87 -17.17 29.02
N HIS A 16 -12.69 -18.15 29.36
CA HIS A 16 -12.52 -18.99 30.54
C HIS A 16 -11.65 -20.23 30.29
N ASN A 17 -11.29 -20.47 29.03
CA ASN A 17 -10.47 -21.59 28.63
C ASN A 17 -9.09 -21.12 28.17
N TYR A 18 -8.06 -21.61 28.83
CA TYR A 18 -6.65 -21.30 28.55
C TYR A 18 -5.94 -22.46 27.83
N ASP A 19 -6.64 -23.40 27.23
CA ASP A 19 -6.04 -24.57 26.57
C ASP A 19 -5.13 -24.20 25.40
N ILE A 20 -5.35 -22.99 24.79
CA ILE A 20 -4.47 -22.46 23.73
C ILE A 20 -3.01 -22.35 24.19
N ILE A 21 -2.77 -22.03 25.48
CA ILE A 21 -1.43 -21.89 26.04
C ILE A 21 -0.70 -23.24 26.08
N LYS A 22 -1.44 -24.34 26.17
CA LYS A 22 -0.87 -25.70 26.12
C LYS A 22 -0.41 -26.09 24.73
N ILE A 23 -1.07 -25.53 23.70
CA ILE A 23 -0.77 -25.81 22.28
C ILE A 23 0.30 -24.86 21.78
N ILE A 24 0.15 -23.59 22.11
CA ILE A 24 1.09 -22.52 21.72
C ILE A 24 1.53 -21.84 23.01
N PRO A 25 2.71 -22.18 23.55
CA PRO A 25 3.20 -21.57 24.78
C PRO A 25 3.55 -20.10 24.52
N PHE A 26 2.78 -19.17 25.07
CA PHE A 26 3.04 -17.74 25.05
C PHE A 26 2.58 -17.11 26.36
N GLU A 27 3.23 -16.03 26.75
CA GLU A 27 2.82 -15.23 27.90
C GLU A 27 1.92 -14.09 27.42
N PRO A 28 0.63 -14.06 27.82
CA PRO A 28 -0.29 -13.00 27.42
C PRO A 28 0.15 -11.64 27.98
N LEU A 29 0.20 -10.63 27.14
CA LEU A 29 0.43 -9.25 27.58
C LEU A 29 -0.82 -8.69 28.25
N GLY A 30 -0.65 -7.97 29.34
CA GLY A 30 -1.73 -7.16 29.92
C GLY A 30 -2.19 -6.09 28.94
N PHE A 31 -3.46 -5.66 29.05
CA PHE A 31 -4.09 -4.69 28.13
C PHE A 31 -3.24 -3.43 27.90
N ASP A 32 -2.80 -2.78 28.98
CA ASP A 32 -2.01 -1.54 28.88
C ASP A 32 -0.69 -1.74 28.15
N SER A 33 -0.03 -2.88 28.40
CA SER A 33 1.22 -3.24 27.74
C SER A 33 1.01 -3.55 26.27
N ALA A 34 -0.06 -4.25 25.94
CA ALA A 34 -0.41 -4.58 24.56
C ALA A 34 -0.74 -3.33 23.73
N VAL A 35 -1.51 -2.39 24.30
CA VAL A 35 -1.83 -1.11 23.66
C VAL A 35 -0.58 -0.26 23.45
N LYS A 36 0.27 -0.12 24.47
CA LYS A 36 1.53 0.62 24.34
C LYS A 36 2.42 0.02 23.26
N PHE A 37 2.57 -1.30 23.25
CA PHE A 37 3.35 -2.00 22.24
C PHE A 37 2.81 -1.83 20.83
N ALA A 38 1.48 -1.89 20.65
CA ALA A 38 0.84 -1.66 19.36
C ALA A 38 1.09 -0.23 18.87
N LEU A 39 0.90 0.78 19.70
CA LEU A 39 1.13 2.18 19.37
C LEU A 39 2.61 2.48 19.08
N GLU A 40 3.54 1.86 19.79
CA GLU A 40 4.97 2.00 19.49
C GLU A 40 5.34 1.39 18.15
N ARG A 41 4.76 0.24 17.80
CA ARG A 41 4.98 -0.37 16.47
C ARG A 41 4.42 0.48 15.34
N GLU A 42 3.26 1.09 15.55
CA GLU A 42 2.68 2.01 14.58
C GLU A 42 3.58 3.25 14.38
N LYS A 43 4.01 3.89 15.47
CA LYS A 43 4.96 5.02 15.40
C LYS A 43 6.28 4.69 14.72
N LYS A 44 6.75 3.46 14.83
CA LYS A 44 7.98 2.97 14.19
C LYS A 44 7.75 2.42 12.79
N SER A 45 6.54 2.54 12.23
CA SER A 45 6.15 1.96 10.92
C SER A 45 6.44 0.45 10.81
N GLN A 46 6.37 -0.26 11.93
CA GLN A 46 6.64 -1.71 12.03
C GLN A 46 5.37 -2.57 12.00
N VAL A 47 4.25 -2.01 11.57
CA VAL A 47 2.99 -2.74 11.41
C VAL A 47 3.01 -3.47 10.07
N TYR A 48 2.64 -4.76 10.08
CA TYR A 48 2.71 -5.61 8.88
C TYR A 48 1.60 -5.32 7.87
N SER A 49 0.44 -4.82 8.32
CA SER A 49 -0.71 -4.54 7.47
C SER A 49 -1.49 -3.35 8.00
N HIS A 50 -2.02 -2.54 7.11
CA HIS A 50 -2.92 -1.43 7.41
C HIS A 50 -4.28 -1.65 6.76
N TRP A 51 -5.31 -1.01 7.29
CA TRP A 51 -6.63 -1.00 6.64
C TRP A 51 -6.57 -0.42 5.22
N ALA A 52 -5.61 0.46 4.97
CA ALA A 52 -5.32 1.01 3.66
C ALA A 52 -4.83 -0.02 2.64
N ASP A 53 -4.30 -1.16 3.09
CA ASP A 53 -3.82 -2.23 2.22
C ASP A 53 -4.96 -3.09 1.64
N VAL A 54 -6.18 -2.95 2.18
CA VAL A 54 -7.37 -3.66 1.67
C VAL A 54 -7.83 -2.98 0.38
N PRO A 55 -7.90 -3.71 -0.77
CA PRO A 55 -8.44 -3.15 -2.00
C PRO A 55 -9.89 -2.69 -1.82
N PRO A 56 -10.33 -1.60 -2.48
CA PRO A 56 -11.72 -1.21 -2.47
C PRO A 56 -12.62 -2.34 -2.98
N GLU A 57 -13.81 -2.46 -2.38
CA GLU A 57 -14.74 -3.55 -2.71
C GLU A 57 -15.12 -3.56 -4.20
N LYS A 58 -15.30 -2.38 -4.80
CA LYS A 58 -15.55 -2.20 -6.24
C LYS A 58 -14.37 -2.66 -7.13
N MET A 59 -13.17 -2.68 -6.58
CA MET A 59 -11.97 -3.07 -7.32
C MET A 59 -11.75 -4.58 -7.31
N LYS A 60 -12.35 -5.31 -6.34
CA LYS A 60 -12.30 -6.78 -6.30
C LYS A 60 -12.99 -7.40 -7.51
N ASP A 61 -14.07 -6.76 -7.99
CA ASP A 61 -14.82 -7.21 -9.16
C ASP A 61 -14.11 -6.87 -10.48
N LEU A 62 -13.22 -5.84 -10.45
CA LEU A 62 -12.41 -5.43 -11.59
C LEU A 62 -11.03 -6.09 -11.61
N MET A 63 -10.73 -6.93 -10.63
CA MET A 63 -9.55 -7.80 -10.60
C MET A 63 -9.94 -9.22 -11.08
N PRO A 64 -10.20 -9.42 -12.37
CA PRO A 64 -9.99 -10.76 -12.89
C PRO A 64 -8.50 -11.02 -12.70
N LEU A 65 -8.16 -12.21 -12.28
CA LEU A 65 -6.83 -12.81 -12.46
C LEU A 65 -6.59 -12.96 -13.97
N CYS A 66 -6.58 -11.83 -14.68
CA CYS A 66 -6.42 -11.82 -16.12
C CYS A 66 -4.97 -12.00 -16.43
N GLU A 67 -4.67 -13.09 -17.06
CA GLU A 67 -3.62 -13.17 -18.05
C GLU A 67 -3.86 -12.01 -19.02
N TYR A 68 -3.05 -10.95 -18.89
CA TYR A 68 -3.11 -9.80 -19.76
C TYR A 68 -2.60 -10.23 -21.14
N GLU A 69 -3.51 -10.47 -22.06
CA GLU A 69 -3.14 -10.51 -23.47
C GLU A 69 -2.59 -9.13 -23.85
N SER A 70 -1.30 -9.07 -24.08
CA SER A 70 -0.51 -7.85 -24.30
C SER A 70 -0.89 -7.04 -25.55
N SER A 71 -1.91 -7.45 -26.29
CA SER A 71 -2.25 -6.91 -27.60
C SER A 71 -3.01 -5.58 -27.59
N ASN A 72 -3.49 -5.10 -26.44
CA ASN A 72 -4.39 -3.94 -26.36
C ASN A 72 -3.91 -2.83 -25.42
N PHE A 73 -2.63 -2.80 -25.02
CA PHE A 73 -2.10 -1.73 -24.20
C PHE A 73 -1.60 -0.56 -25.02
N ILE A 74 -1.93 0.65 -24.58
CA ILE A 74 -1.26 1.86 -25.02
C ILE A 74 -0.06 2.03 -24.10
N VAL A 75 1.14 1.93 -24.66
CA VAL A 75 2.40 2.07 -23.91
C VAL A 75 3.03 3.41 -24.31
N GLU A 76 3.37 4.21 -23.30
CA GLU A 76 4.16 5.42 -23.46
C GLU A 76 5.45 5.24 -22.67
N GLU A 77 6.60 5.37 -23.34
CA GLU A 77 7.91 5.15 -22.75
C GLU A 77 8.75 6.42 -22.81
N HIS A 78 9.32 6.79 -21.68
CA HIS A 78 10.27 7.89 -21.55
C HIS A 78 11.54 7.40 -20.89
N SER A 79 12.69 7.70 -21.46
CA SER A 79 13.99 7.36 -20.91
C SER A 79 14.80 8.62 -20.60
N ILE A 80 15.57 8.58 -19.52
CA ILE A 80 16.47 9.65 -19.10
C ILE A 80 17.76 9.05 -18.55
N GLU A 81 18.88 9.63 -18.92
CA GLU A 81 20.18 9.29 -18.34
C GLU A 81 20.41 10.10 -17.07
N ILE A 82 20.75 9.40 -15.99
CA ILE A 82 20.98 10.03 -14.68
C ILE A 82 22.40 9.66 -14.23
N PRO A 83 23.26 10.66 -13.94
CA PRO A 83 24.62 10.43 -13.48
C PRO A 83 24.64 10.04 -11.97
N ALA A 84 24.02 8.91 -11.65
CA ALA A 84 23.94 8.35 -10.30
C ALA A 84 23.87 6.82 -10.36
N SER A 85 24.25 6.15 -9.28
CA SER A 85 24.15 4.71 -9.19
C SER A 85 22.69 4.23 -9.17
N SER A 86 22.43 3.04 -9.70
CA SER A 86 21.09 2.43 -9.69
C SER A 86 20.48 2.35 -8.27
N ASP A 87 21.31 2.12 -7.25
CA ASP A 87 20.89 2.09 -5.85
C ASP A 87 20.37 3.46 -5.37
N GLN A 88 21.06 4.54 -5.71
CA GLN A 88 20.64 5.90 -5.35
C GLN A 88 19.33 6.27 -6.05
N VAL A 89 19.22 5.97 -7.34
CA VAL A 89 18.00 6.25 -8.12
C VAL A 89 16.84 5.39 -7.61
N PHE A 90 17.07 4.10 -7.38
CA PHE A 90 16.03 3.19 -6.88
C PHE A 90 15.51 3.62 -5.52
N LYS A 91 16.40 4.06 -4.63
CA LYS A 91 16.02 4.59 -3.32
C LYS A 91 15.08 5.79 -3.44
N LEU A 92 15.35 6.72 -4.37
CA LEU A 92 14.47 7.87 -4.62
C LEU A 92 13.13 7.43 -5.20
N VAL A 93 13.13 6.52 -6.18
CA VAL A 93 11.92 5.99 -6.79
C VAL A 93 11.05 5.24 -5.77
N THR A 94 11.65 4.50 -4.86
CA THR A 94 10.92 3.80 -3.81
C THR A 94 10.43 4.70 -2.68
N GLN A 95 10.86 5.94 -2.60
CA GLN A 95 10.43 6.92 -1.59
C GLN A 95 9.29 7.84 -2.07
N ILE A 96 8.87 7.77 -3.34
CA ILE A 96 7.76 8.57 -3.87
C ILE A 96 6.45 8.26 -3.15
N GLY A 97 5.55 9.25 -3.10
CA GLY A 97 4.23 9.14 -2.46
C GLY A 97 4.24 9.33 -0.95
N GLY A 98 3.06 9.19 -0.34
CA GLY A 98 2.86 9.42 1.09
C GLY A 98 3.20 10.86 1.51
N GLU A 99 3.88 11.02 2.64
CA GLU A 99 4.25 12.35 3.16
C GLU A 99 5.27 13.10 2.29
N GLN A 100 6.14 12.39 1.58
CA GLN A 100 7.12 12.99 0.68
C GLN A 100 6.49 13.48 -0.63
N GLY A 101 5.31 12.96 -0.97
CA GLY A 101 4.59 13.33 -2.17
C GLY A 101 5.23 12.79 -3.46
N TRP A 102 4.73 13.30 -4.58
CA TRP A 102 5.23 12.98 -5.92
C TRP A 102 6.24 14.03 -6.35
N LEU A 103 7.25 13.63 -7.11
CA LEU A 103 8.36 14.48 -7.53
C LEU A 103 7.87 15.78 -8.22
N THR A 104 6.75 15.73 -8.94
CA THR A 104 6.14 16.87 -9.59
C THR A 104 4.61 16.82 -9.48
N GLY A 105 3.97 18.01 -9.48
CA GLY A 105 2.52 18.10 -9.64
C GLY A 105 1.68 17.73 -8.43
N ASN A 106 2.20 17.77 -7.20
CA ASN A 106 1.47 17.40 -5.98
C ASN A 106 0.09 18.05 -5.86
N ILE A 107 -0.08 19.30 -6.34
CA ILE A 107 -1.36 20.01 -6.31
C ILE A 107 -2.36 19.32 -7.24
N LEU A 108 -1.96 18.96 -8.46
CA LEU A 108 -2.82 18.29 -9.43
C LEU A 108 -3.24 16.91 -8.91
N TRP A 109 -2.33 16.18 -8.30
CA TRP A 109 -2.63 14.90 -7.68
C TRP A 109 -3.62 15.04 -6.53
N ARG A 110 -3.48 16.07 -5.69
CA ARG A 110 -4.44 16.35 -4.61
C ARG A 110 -5.83 16.67 -5.14
N VAL A 111 -5.95 17.50 -6.17
CA VAL A 111 -7.24 17.81 -6.81
C VAL A 111 -7.86 16.56 -7.40
N ARG A 112 -7.08 15.74 -8.14
CA ARG A 112 -7.54 14.47 -8.68
C ARG A 112 -8.02 13.51 -7.58
N GLY A 113 -7.27 13.39 -6.50
CA GLY A 113 -7.64 12.55 -5.36
C GLY A 113 -8.93 13.00 -4.69
N TRP A 114 -9.19 14.32 -4.63
CA TRP A 114 -10.45 14.85 -4.12
C TRP A 114 -11.63 14.52 -5.03
N ILE A 115 -11.44 14.64 -6.34
CA ILE A 115 -12.45 14.25 -7.35
C ILE A 115 -12.75 12.76 -7.25
N ASP A 116 -11.71 11.91 -7.22
CA ASP A 116 -11.86 10.46 -7.10
C ASP A 116 -12.65 10.07 -5.85
N ARG A 117 -12.36 10.72 -4.71
CA ARG A 117 -13.08 10.51 -3.46
C ARG A 117 -14.55 10.92 -3.54
N PHE A 118 -14.86 11.99 -4.27
CA PHE A 118 -16.23 12.42 -4.49
C PHE A 118 -17.07 11.37 -5.25
N PHE A 119 -16.44 10.64 -6.18
CA PHE A 119 -17.05 9.52 -6.91
C PHE A 119 -16.98 8.18 -6.17
N GLY A 120 -16.54 8.16 -4.90
CA GLY A 120 -16.44 6.96 -4.08
C GLY A 120 -15.20 6.11 -4.32
N GLY A 121 -14.16 6.68 -4.93
CA GLY A 121 -12.84 6.09 -5.06
C GLY A 121 -11.99 6.24 -3.80
N VAL A 122 -10.76 5.75 -3.87
CA VAL A 122 -9.84 5.74 -2.72
C VAL A 122 -9.25 7.10 -2.40
N GLY A 123 -9.25 8.03 -3.36
CA GLY A 123 -8.56 9.32 -3.23
C GLY A 123 -7.04 9.16 -3.17
N LEU A 124 -6.36 10.21 -2.70
CA LEU A 124 -4.90 10.25 -2.62
C LEU A 124 -4.32 9.64 -1.34
N GLN A 125 -5.10 9.38 -0.31
CA GLN A 125 -4.56 9.05 0.99
C GLN A 125 -5.06 7.71 1.51
N ARG A 126 -4.38 6.65 1.11
CA ARG A 126 -4.38 5.42 1.88
C ARG A 126 -3.30 5.42 2.96
N GLY A 127 -2.36 6.37 2.90
CA GLY A 127 -1.14 6.33 3.69
C GLY A 127 -0.14 5.31 3.13
N ARG A 128 1.07 5.42 3.58
CA ARG A 128 2.14 4.48 3.28
C ARG A 128 2.43 3.69 4.56
N ARG A 129 2.53 2.35 4.45
CA ARG A 129 2.80 1.48 5.60
C ARG A 129 4.16 1.78 6.25
N ASP A 130 5.19 1.94 5.43
CA ASP A 130 6.57 2.20 5.84
C ASP A 130 7.18 3.26 4.92
N PRO A 131 7.65 4.42 5.43
CA PRO A 131 8.22 5.48 4.62
C PRO A 131 9.53 5.09 3.93
N ALA A 132 10.25 4.09 4.45
CA ALA A 132 11.56 3.68 3.93
C ALA A 132 11.51 2.39 3.11
N HIS A 133 10.58 1.48 3.39
CA HIS A 133 10.56 0.15 2.81
C HIS A 133 9.24 -0.16 2.13
N LEU A 134 9.29 -0.40 0.82
CA LEU A 134 8.19 -0.91 0.03
C LEU A 134 8.21 -2.44 -0.02
N ARG A 135 7.01 -3.02 -0.15
CA ARG A 135 6.80 -4.43 -0.42
C ARG A 135 5.77 -4.60 -1.52
N VAL A 136 5.82 -5.71 -2.22
CA VAL A 136 4.75 -6.12 -3.13
C VAL A 136 3.43 -6.22 -2.35
N GLY A 137 2.39 -5.60 -2.88
CA GLY A 137 1.09 -5.50 -2.22
C GLY A 137 0.88 -4.23 -1.39
N ASP A 138 1.93 -3.45 -1.08
CA ASP A 138 1.79 -2.17 -0.36
C ASP A 138 0.97 -1.17 -1.19
N SER A 139 0.16 -0.36 -0.51
CA SER A 139 -0.49 0.80 -1.10
C SER A 139 0.44 2.01 -1.06
N LEU A 140 0.50 2.73 -2.17
CA LEU A 140 1.27 3.94 -2.35
C LEU A 140 0.34 5.02 -2.92
N ASP A 141 -0.30 5.78 -2.06
CA ASP A 141 -1.42 6.67 -2.39
C ASP A 141 -2.56 5.91 -3.08
N PHE A 142 -2.77 6.08 -4.38
CA PHE A 142 -3.74 5.35 -5.19
C PHE A 142 -3.12 4.23 -6.03
N TRP A 143 -1.84 3.96 -5.85
CA TRP A 143 -1.12 2.89 -6.52
C TRP A 143 -0.98 1.65 -5.64
N ARG A 144 -0.91 0.50 -6.26
CA ARG A 144 -0.56 -0.78 -5.63
C ARG A 144 0.76 -1.26 -6.20
N VAL A 145 1.69 -1.62 -5.32
CA VAL A 145 2.95 -2.23 -5.73
C VAL A 145 2.68 -3.66 -6.22
N GLU A 146 2.86 -3.91 -7.52
CA GLU A 146 2.71 -5.24 -8.11
C GLU A 146 4.05 -5.97 -8.22
N LYS A 147 5.11 -5.25 -8.56
CA LYS A 147 6.44 -5.82 -8.69
C LYS A 147 7.47 -4.90 -8.09
N LEU A 148 8.44 -5.49 -7.40
CA LEU A 148 9.55 -4.78 -6.78
C LEU A 148 10.81 -5.64 -6.90
N GLU A 149 11.69 -5.29 -7.83
CA GLU A 149 13.02 -5.87 -7.97
C GLU A 149 14.05 -4.81 -7.59
N PRO A 150 14.79 -5.00 -6.47
CA PRO A 150 15.76 -4.01 -6.01
C PRO A 150 16.75 -3.59 -7.11
N ASN A 151 16.94 -2.29 -7.26
CA ASN A 151 17.85 -1.65 -8.22
C ASN A 151 17.56 -1.93 -9.69
N LYS A 152 16.40 -2.52 -10.00
CA LYS A 152 16.01 -2.88 -11.38
C LYS A 152 14.64 -2.37 -11.76
N GLU A 153 13.61 -2.68 -10.98
CA GLU A 153 12.24 -2.44 -11.41
C GLU A 153 11.29 -2.17 -10.25
N LEU A 154 10.40 -1.20 -10.44
CA LEU A 154 9.21 -0.97 -9.62
C LEU A 154 8.02 -0.87 -10.56
N LEU A 155 7.03 -1.76 -10.40
CA LEU A 155 5.76 -1.75 -11.14
C LEU A 155 4.62 -1.40 -10.19
N LEU A 156 3.88 -0.38 -10.55
CA LEU A 156 2.74 0.14 -9.80
C LEU A 156 1.48 0.03 -10.65
N ARG A 157 0.40 -0.49 -10.07
CA ARG A 157 -0.93 -0.51 -10.68
C ARG A 157 -1.81 0.56 -10.04
N ALA A 158 -2.52 1.32 -10.86
CA ALA A 158 -3.48 2.30 -10.37
C ALA A 158 -4.74 1.63 -9.80
N GLU A 159 -5.19 2.14 -8.66
CA GLU A 159 -6.44 1.75 -8.00
C GLU A 159 -7.46 2.91 -8.01
N LEU A 160 -7.42 3.72 -9.06
CA LEU A 160 -8.37 4.79 -9.32
C LEU A 160 -9.62 4.26 -10.03
N ILE A 161 -10.75 4.92 -9.81
CA ILE A 161 -11.93 4.73 -10.65
C ILE A 161 -11.66 5.39 -11.98
N SER A 162 -11.28 4.59 -12.96
CA SER A 162 -11.02 5.03 -14.34
C SER A 162 -11.56 3.98 -15.32
N PRO A 163 -11.94 4.38 -16.55
CA PRO A 163 -12.25 3.41 -17.59
C PRO A 163 -10.95 2.72 -18.03
N GLY A 164 -10.71 1.53 -17.54
CA GLY A 164 -9.53 0.73 -17.85
C GLY A 164 -8.50 0.67 -16.72
N LEU A 165 -7.53 -0.22 -16.90
CA LEU A 165 -6.43 -0.45 -15.97
C LEU A 165 -5.21 0.34 -16.44
N SER A 166 -4.45 0.87 -15.51
CA SER A 166 -3.23 1.62 -15.81
C SER A 166 -2.10 1.23 -14.87
N TRP A 167 -0.90 1.24 -15.43
CA TRP A 167 0.34 0.93 -14.71
C TRP A 167 1.37 2.02 -14.92
N VAL A 168 2.25 2.17 -13.96
CA VAL A 168 3.49 2.92 -14.08
C VAL A 168 4.63 1.98 -13.74
N GLN A 169 5.60 1.89 -14.63
CA GLN A 169 6.80 1.08 -14.48
C GLN A 169 8.02 1.99 -14.44
N PHE A 170 8.85 1.81 -13.43
CA PHE A 170 10.20 2.37 -13.37
C PHE A 170 11.19 1.25 -13.59
N GLN A 171 11.91 1.33 -14.68
CA GLN A 171 12.95 0.37 -15.03
C GLN A 171 14.31 1.06 -15.01
N LEU A 172 15.25 0.50 -14.26
CA LEU A 172 16.61 1.00 -14.17
C LEU A 172 17.54 0.08 -14.95
N VAL A 173 18.20 0.64 -15.95
CA VAL A 173 19.21 -0.05 -16.73
C VAL A 173 20.55 0.54 -16.34
N PRO A 174 21.44 -0.23 -15.66
CA PRO A 174 22.78 0.26 -15.36
C PRO A 174 23.55 0.44 -16.66
N ASP A 175 24.22 1.59 -16.79
CA ASP A 175 25.11 1.81 -17.91
C ASP A 175 26.33 0.91 -17.76
N SER A 176 26.58 0.10 -18.77
CA SER A 176 27.72 -0.84 -18.80
C SER A 176 28.95 -0.12 -19.34
N ASN A 177 29.50 0.83 -18.55
CA ASN A 177 30.85 1.35 -18.79
C ASN A 177 31.85 0.66 -17.89
#